data_45301c7a2a911df6c08c18e90bce8559
#
_entry.id   45301c7a2a911df6c08c18e90bce8559
#
_cell.length_a   1.000
_cell.length_b   1.000
_cell.length_c   1.000
_cell.angle_alpha   90.00
_cell.angle_beta   90.00
_cell.angle_gamma   90.00
#
_symmetry.space_group_name_H-M   'P 1'
#
loop_
_entity.id
_entity.type
_entity.pdbx_description
1 polymer ?
#
loop_
_entity_poly.entity_id
_entity_poly.type
_entity_poly.pdbx_seq_one_letter_code
_entity_poly.pdbx_strand_id
1 'polypeptide(L)'
;MFTPKYVLTNRIVHKLTAIAESRAGIARAKILPRQEIRLRRQARIRMTHSSTSIEGNILNLQQVEALDANRKVDAPERDIHEVKNYLRALRYIEQVVAKEQPLTEKVFLRIHALVTANTLPAKQSGHYRTRPVYVVRRRLGRPTQVMYTAPDAKHVPALVRELLTWVTKTKAAVGNPVIT
;
A
#
# COMPACT_ATOMS: atom_id res chain seq x y z
N MET A 1 -3.22 17.51 -15.65
CA MET A 1 -2.62 17.46 -14.29
C MET A 1 -3.58 16.70 -13.38
N PHE A 2 -3.09 15.75 -12.61
CA PHE A 2 -3.92 15.00 -11.64
C PHE A 2 -4.47 15.96 -10.58
N THR A 3 -5.78 15.92 -10.33
CA THR A 3 -6.46 16.72 -9.31
C THR A 3 -7.48 15.82 -8.61
N PRO A 4 -7.28 15.49 -7.32
CA PRO A 4 -8.21 14.65 -6.58
C PRO A 4 -9.53 15.40 -6.38
N LYS A 5 -10.65 14.68 -6.56
CA LYS A 5 -12.00 15.21 -6.29
C LYS A 5 -12.47 14.64 -4.95
N TYR A 6 -12.62 15.50 -3.95
CA TYR A 6 -13.16 15.11 -2.64
C TYR A 6 -13.91 16.29 -2.01
N VAL A 7 -14.77 15.98 -1.06
CA VAL A 7 -15.50 16.96 -0.25
C VAL A 7 -15.13 16.74 1.21
N LEU A 8 -14.67 17.79 1.89
CA LEU A 8 -14.42 17.76 3.32
C LEU A 8 -15.76 17.78 4.07
N THR A 9 -16.15 16.64 4.59
CA THR A 9 -17.32 16.50 5.47
C THR A 9 -16.90 16.67 6.94
N ASN A 10 -17.84 17.03 7.82
CA ASN A 10 -17.59 17.10 9.26
C ASN A 10 -17.00 15.79 9.82
N ARG A 11 -17.43 14.64 9.28
CA ARG A 11 -16.89 13.32 9.66
C ARG A 11 -15.41 13.18 9.30
N ILE A 12 -15.00 13.67 8.12
CA ILE A 12 -13.58 13.65 7.70
C ILE A 12 -12.77 14.57 8.61
N VAL A 13 -13.23 15.79 8.85
CA VAL A 13 -12.55 16.75 9.73
C VAL A 13 -12.35 16.17 11.13
N HIS A 14 -13.40 15.60 11.73
CA HIS A 14 -13.30 14.95 13.04
C HIS A 14 -12.24 13.82 13.07
N LYS A 15 -12.20 12.98 12.03
CA LYS A 15 -11.18 11.91 11.92
C LYS A 15 -9.77 12.48 11.78
N LEU A 16 -9.59 13.54 11.01
CA LEU A 16 -8.29 14.21 10.85
C LEU A 16 -7.79 14.80 12.16
N THR A 17 -8.68 15.43 12.94
CA THR A 17 -8.37 15.95 14.29
C THR A 17 -7.91 14.82 15.21
N ALA A 18 -8.66 13.72 15.29
CA ALA A 18 -8.29 12.56 16.10
C ALA A 18 -6.93 11.95 15.70
N ILE A 19 -6.64 11.90 14.40
CA ILE A 19 -5.31 11.46 13.90
C ILE A 19 -4.21 12.43 14.35
N ALA A 20 -4.44 13.74 14.22
CA ALA A 20 -3.47 14.75 14.60
C ALA A 20 -3.17 14.71 16.11
N GLU A 21 -4.19 14.58 16.95
CA GLU A 21 -4.06 14.42 18.41
C GLU A 21 -3.28 13.14 18.76
N SER A 22 -3.61 12.01 18.14
CA SER A 22 -2.90 10.75 18.34
C SER A 22 -1.42 10.86 17.97
N ARG A 23 -1.11 11.49 16.83
CA ARG A 23 0.28 11.75 16.40
C ARG A 23 1.03 12.64 17.39
N ALA A 24 0.40 13.72 17.83
CA ALA A 24 0.99 14.63 18.82
C ALA A 24 1.22 13.91 20.17
N GLY A 25 0.31 13.04 20.58
CA GLY A 25 0.45 12.20 21.77
C GLY A 25 1.66 11.27 21.67
N ILE A 26 1.80 10.55 20.55
CA ILE A 26 2.95 9.66 20.29
C ILE A 26 4.27 10.44 20.26
N ALA A 27 4.30 11.60 19.59
CA ALA A 27 5.51 12.42 19.48
C ALA A 27 6.00 12.94 20.85
N ARG A 28 5.08 13.19 21.77
CA ARG A 28 5.40 13.63 23.14
C ARG A 28 5.67 12.49 24.12
N ALA A 29 5.29 11.26 23.76
CA ALA A 29 5.47 10.11 24.64
C ALA A 29 6.96 9.77 24.81
N LYS A 30 7.42 9.63 26.05
CA LYS A 30 8.75 9.13 26.38
C LYS A 30 8.77 7.61 26.27
N ILE A 31 8.85 7.10 25.04
CA ILE A 31 8.87 5.66 24.77
C ILE A 31 10.32 5.17 24.82
N LEU A 32 10.57 4.11 25.60
CA LEU A 32 11.91 3.49 25.63
C LEU A 32 12.23 2.86 24.26
N PRO A 33 13.49 2.91 23.78
CA PRO A 33 13.86 2.38 22.46
C PRO A 33 13.41 0.93 22.21
N ARG A 34 13.50 0.06 23.22
CA ARG A 34 13.01 -1.33 23.11
C ARG A 34 11.50 -1.41 22.90
N GLN A 35 10.73 -0.54 23.55
CA GLN A 35 9.28 -0.47 23.39
C GLN A 35 8.92 0.07 22.01
N GLU A 36 9.63 1.08 21.51
CA GLU A 36 9.41 1.63 20.18
C GLU A 36 9.63 0.57 19.11
N ILE A 37 10.73 -0.17 19.15
CA ILE A 37 11.01 -1.28 18.21
C ILE A 37 9.89 -2.31 18.22
N ARG A 38 9.41 -2.70 19.41
CA ARG A 38 8.32 -3.66 19.56
C ARG A 38 7.01 -3.12 18.98
N LEU A 39 6.66 -1.88 19.28
CA LEU A 39 5.42 -1.25 18.78
C LEU A 39 5.45 -1.08 17.26
N ARG A 40 6.58 -0.64 16.70
CA ARG A 40 6.76 -0.55 15.23
C ARG A 40 6.62 -1.91 14.56
N ARG A 41 7.20 -2.96 15.15
CA ARG A 41 7.05 -4.33 14.64
C ARG A 41 5.60 -4.79 14.68
N GLN A 42 4.90 -4.60 15.80
CA GLN A 42 3.48 -4.96 15.93
C GLN A 42 2.60 -4.19 14.95
N ALA A 43 2.84 -2.89 14.77
CA ALA A 43 2.11 -2.08 13.80
C ALA A 43 2.32 -2.61 12.37
N ARG A 44 3.56 -2.94 11.98
CA ARG A 44 3.89 -3.51 10.67
C ARG A 44 3.18 -4.84 10.44
N ILE A 45 3.18 -5.74 11.43
CA ILE A 45 2.51 -7.04 11.34
C ILE A 45 0.99 -6.86 11.17
N ARG A 46 0.35 -6.01 11.98
CA ARG A 46 -1.08 -5.72 11.87
C ARG A 46 -1.45 -5.08 10.54
N MET A 47 -0.66 -4.11 10.08
CA MET A 47 -0.85 -3.45 8.79
C MET A 47 -0.73 -4.46 7.64
N THR A 48 0.27 -5.34 7.69
CA THR A 48 0.45 -6.41 6.69
C THR A 48 -0.77 -7.32 6.66
N HIS A 49 -1.18 -7.85 7.82
CA HIS A 49 -2.36 -8.72 7.93
C HIS A 49 -3.62 -8.03 7.36
N SER A 50 -3.93 -6.81 7.81
CA SER A 50 -5.12 -6.09 7.36
C SER A 50 -5.10 -5.81 5.86
N SER A 51 -3.96 -5.38 5.31
CA SER A 51 -3.84 -5.06 3.89
C SER A 51 -3.95 -6.30 2.99
N THR A 52 -3.31 -7.41 3.37
CA THR A 52 -3.40 -8.65 2.57
C THR A 52 -4.77 -9.32 2.71
N SER A 53 -5.42 -9.24 3.88
CA SER A 53 -6.79 -9.76 4.07
C SER A 53 -7.84 -9.08 3.20
N ILE A 54 -7.70 -7.78 2.92
CA ILE A 54 -8.59 -7.05 1.99
C ILE A 54 -8.49 -7.65 0.58
N GLU A 55 -7.33 -8.14 0.20
CA GLU A 55 -7.08 -8.80 -1.10
C GLU A 55 -7.47 -10.29 -1.10
N GLY A 56 -8.03 -10.79 0.01
CA GLY A 56 -8.51 -12.17 0.13
C GLY A 56 -7.47 -13.17 0.66
N ASN A 57 -6.33 -12.71 1.18
CA ASN A 57 -5.35 -13.57 1.84
C ASN A 57 -5.93 -14.16 3.13
N ILE A 58 -5.75 -15.46 3.34
CA ILE A 58 -6.38 -16.18 4.45
C ILE A 58 -5.51 -16.32 5.70
N LEU A 59 -4.26 -15.87 5.67
CA LEU A 59 -3.36 -15.98 6.82
C LEU A 59 -3.88 -15.16 7.99
N ASN A 60 -3.88 -15.76 9.17
CA ASN A 60 -4.20 -15.05 10.41
C ASN A 60 -2.99 -14.26 10.93
N LEU A 61 -3.22 -13.42 11.94
CA LEU A 61 -2.20 -12.54 12.50
C LEU A 61 -0.97 -13.29 13.04
N GLN A 62 -1.17 -14.46 13.66
CA GLN A 62 -0.08 -15.28 14.20
C GLN A 62 0.79 -15.87 13.08
N GLN A 63 0.19 -16.27 11.96
CA GLN A 63 0.91 -16.73 10.79
C GLN A 63 1.71 -15.61 10.12
N VAL A 64 1.15 -14.41 10.03
CA VAL A 64 1.88 -13.22 9.55
C VAL A 64 3.06 -12.90 10.47
N GLU A 65 2.88 -12.98 11.78
CA GLU A 65 3.97 -12.81 12.77
C GLU A 65 5.05 -13.88 12.63
N ALA A 66 4.67 -15.12 12.38
CA ALA A 66 5.61 -16.21 12.13
C ALA A 66 6.45 -15.97 10.88
N LEU A 67 5.82 -15.49 9.78
CA LEU A 67 6.51 -15.12 8.54
C LEU A 67 7.45 -13.91 8.72
N ASP A 68 7.07 -12.90 9.51
CA ASP A 68 7.96 -11.78 9.84
C ASP A 68 9.19 -12.23 10.65
N ALA A 69 9.03 -13.28 11.46
CA ALA A 69 10.12 -13.93 12.18
C ALA A 69 10.86 -15.03 11.37
N ASN A 70 10.65 -15.11 10.05
CA ASN A 70 11.22 -16.13 9.14
C ASN A 70 10.89 -17.60 9.55
N ARG A 71 9.81 -17.83 10.27
CA ARG A 71 9.34 -19.18 10.60
C ARG A 71 8.48 -19.76 9.47
N LYS A 72 8.47 -21.07 9.35
CA LYS A 72 7.59 -21.78 8.41
C LYS A 72 6.13 -21.66 8.84
N VAL A 73 5.25 -21.54 7.88
CA VAL A 73 3.80 -21.50 8.07
C VAL A 73 3.20 -22.48 7.08
N ASP A 74 2.24 -23.28 7.55
CA ASP A 74 1.43 -24.15 6.71
C ASP A 74 0.23 -23.36 6.18
N ALA A 75 0.28 -22.97 4.91
CA ALA A 75 -0.73 -22.20 4.21
C ALA A 75 -0.49 -22.25 2.69
N PRO A 76 -1.43 -21.85 1.85
CA PRO A 76 -1.23 -21.77 0.41
C PRO A 76 0.01 -20.93 0.06
N GLU A 77 0.80 -21.43 -0.86
CA GLU A 77 2.07 -20.82 -1.25
C GLU A 77 1.89 -19.38 -1.74
N ARG A 78 0.82 -19.12 -2.49
CA ARG A 78 0.46 -17.78 -2.96
C ARG A 78 0.27 -16.81 -1.79
N ASP A 79 -0.47 -17.20 -0.76
CA ASP A 79 -0.76 -16.36 0.39
C ASP A 79 0.51 -16.06 1.20
N ILE A 80 1.38 -17.07 1.35
CA ILE A 80 2.70 -16.90 1.95
C ILE A 80 3.55 -15.89 1.15
N HIS A 81 3.55 -15.99 -0.18
CA HIS A 81 4.28 -15.06 -1.04
C HIS A 81 3.74 -13.63 -0.92
N GLU A 82 2.42 -13.45 -0.94
CA GLU A 82 1.78 -12.13 -0.78
C GLU A 82 2.22 -11.44 0.52
N VAL A 83 2.13 -12.15 1.66
CA VAL A 83 2.54 -11.60 2.96
C VAL A 83 4.04 -11.28 3.00
N LYS A 84 4.91 -12.19 2.54
CA LYS A 84 6.36 -11.96 2.48
C LYS A 84 6.73 -10.79 1.56
N ASN A 85 6.04 -10.66 0.44
CA ASN A 85 6.22 -9.57 -0.51
C ASN A 85 5.83 -8.23 0.11
N TYR A 86 4.68 -8.17 0.78
CA TYR A 86 4.21 -6.97 1.47
C TYR A 86 5.20 -6.52 2.54
N LEU A 87 5.68 -7.44 3.39
CA LEU A 87 6.71 -7.16 4.39
C LEU A 87 8.01 -6.64 3.76
N ARG A 88 8.43 -7.20 2.62
CA ARG A 88 9.60 -6.72 1.87
C ARG A 88 9.40 -5.32 1.30
N ALA A 89 8.21 -5.05 0.76
CA ALA A 89 7.88 -3.74 0.24
C ALA A 89 7.88 -2.67 1.34
N LEU A 90 7.34 -2.97 2.51
CA LEU A 90 7.38 -2.06 3.67
C LEU A 90 8.80 -1.73 4.11
N ARG A 91 9.68 -2.76 4.23
CA ARG A 91 11.10 -2.53 4.56
C ARG A 91 11.80 -1.66 3.51
N TYR A 92 11.50 -1.86 2.25
CA TYR A 92 12.03 -1.01 1.18
C TYR A 92 11.54 0.43 1.30
N ILE A 93 10.25 0.65 1.58
CA ILE A 93 9.69 1.99 1.81
C ILE A 93 10.36 2.65 3.02
N GLU A 94 10.56 1.93 4.13
CA GLU A 94 11.29 2.42 5.30
C GLU A 94 12.71 2.89 4.93
N GLN A 95 13.42 2.14 4.08
CA GLN A 95 14.76 2.52 3.60
C GLN A 95 14.74 3.76 2.69
N VAL A 96 13.74 3.86 1.79
CA VAL A 96 13.56 5.04 0.93
C VAL A 96 13.31 6.29 1.76
N VAL A 97 12.46 6.17 2.79
CA VAL A 97 12.15 7.28 3.72
C VAL A 97 13.36 7.65 4.56
N ALA A 98 14.07 6.67 5.13
CA ALA A 98 15.25 6.92 5.96
C ALA A 98 16.41 7.59 5.19
N LYS A 99 16.48 7.38 3.87
CA LYS A 99 17.45 8.01 2.97
C LYS A 99 16.93 9.30 2.33
N GLU A 100 15.75 9.77 2.72
CA GLU A 100 15.07 10.94 2.14
C GLU A 100 14.97 10.90 0.60
N GLN A 101 14.90 9.69 0.04
CA GLN A 101 14.81 9.53 -1.42
C GLN A 101 13.45 10.02 -1.91
N PRO A 102 13.39 10.76 -3.03
CA PRO A 102 12.13 11.19 -3.60
C PRO A 102 11.33 10.00 -4.14
N LEU A 103 10.00 10.11 -4.07
CA LEU A 103 9.10 9.15 -4.68
C LEU A 103 9.11 9.33 -6.21
N THR A 104 9.98 8.56 -6.87
CA THR A 104 10.14 8.55 -8.32
C THR A 104 9.37 7.39 -8.96
N GLU A 105 9.20 7.45 -10.28
CA GLU A 105 8.64 6.33 -11.07
C GLU A 105 9.44 5.02 -10.84
N LYS A 106 10.76 5.11 -10.71
CA LYS A 106 11.63 3.95 -10.41
C LYS A 106 11.31 3.35 -9.03
N VAL A 107 11.11 4.18 -8.02
CA VAL A 107 10.72 3.73 -6.67
C VAL A 107 9.33 3.09 -6.72
N PHE A 108 8.38 3.71 -7.42
CA PHE A 108 7.02 3.19 -7.59
C PHE A 108 7.02 1.80 -8.27
N LEU A 109 7.71 1.64 -9.39
CA LEU A 109 7.81 0.36 -10.09
C LEU A 109 8.58 -0.69 -9.28
N ARG A 110 9.56 -0.27 -8.46
CA ARG A 110 10.26 -1.19 -7.56
C ARG A 110 9.33 -1.72 -6.46
N ILE A 111 8.47 -0.86 -5.89
CA ILE A 111 7.45 -1.30 -4.93
C ILE A 111 6.51 -2.31 -5.60
N HIS A 112 6.03 -2.01 -6.81
CA HIS A 112 5.20 -2.94 -7.59
C HIS A 112 5.90 -4.29 -7.80
N ALA A 113 7.18 -4.29 -8.19
CA ALA A 113 7.97 -5.51 -8.34
C ALA A 113 8.07 -6.33 -7.04
N LEU A 114 8.25 -5.66 -5.90
CA LEU A 114 8.34 -6.32 -4.60
C LEU A 114 7.01 -6.94 -4.18
N VAL A 115 5.90 -6.22 -4.36
CA VAL A 115 4.57 -6.69 -3.97
C VAL A 115 4.09 -7.85 -4.84
N THR A 116 4.44 -7.85 -6.13
CA THR A 116 3.94 -8.82 -7.11
C THR A 116 4.91 -9.98 -7.40
N ALA A 117 6.05 -10.05 -6.71
CA ALA A 117 7.05 -11.12 -6.91
C ALA A 117 6.42 -12.50 -6.64
N ASN A 118 6.59 -13.44 -7.57
CA ASN A 118 6.03 -14.81 -7.52
C ASN A 118 4.49 -14.92 -7.45
N THR A 119 3.77 -13.78 -7.50
CA THR A 119 2.30 -13.75 -7.60
C THR A 119 1.82 -13.31 -8.96
N LEU A 120 2.65 -12.58 -9.70
CA LEU A 120 2.46 -12.27 -11.10
C LEU A 120 3.61 -12.81 -11.97
N PRO A 121 3.37 -13.04 -13.28
CA PRO A 121 4.44 -13.37 -14.21
C PRO A 121 5.55 -12.32 -14.19
N ALA A 122 6.82 -12.73 -14.30
CA ALA A 122 7.97 -11.83 -14.24
C ALA A 122 7.90 -10.65 -15.23
N LYS A 123 7.29 -10.86 -16.40
CA LYS A 123 7.08 -9.82 -17.41
C LYS A 123 6.10 -8.72 -16.99
N GLN A 124 5.30 -8.95 -15.95
CA GLN A 124 4.30 -8.00 -15.44
C GLN A 124 4.75 -7.37 -14.12
N SER A 125 5.56 -8.10 -13.32
CA SER A 125 6.06 -7.63 -12.04
C SER A 125 7.03 -6.46 -12.23
N GLY A 126 6.73 -5.30 -11.64
CA GLY A 126 7.56 -4.09 -11.77
C GLY A 126 7.44 -3.36 -13.11
N HIS A 127 6.47 -3.71 -13.94
CA HIS A 127 6.24 -3.10 -15.24
C HIS A 127 4.82 -2.56 -15.34
N TYR A 128 4.63 -1.57 -16.20
CA TYR A 128 3.29 -1.16 -16.59
C TYR A 128 2.62 -2.24 -17.44
N ARG A 129 1.33 -2.39 -17.25
CA ARG A 129 0.53 -3.30 -18.06
C ARG A 129 0.52 -2.87 -19.53
N THR A 130 0.40 -3.83 -20.41
CA THR A 130 0.28 -3.63 -21.86
C THR A 130 -1.13 -3.99 -22.37
N ARG A 131 -2.00 -4.55 -21.51
CA ARG A 131 -3.34 -5.00 -21.85
C ARG A 131 -4.40 -4.22 -21.09
N PRO A 132 -5.63 -4.13 -21.61
CA PRO A 132 -6.77 -3.58 -20.89
C PRO A 132 -7.03 -4.34 -19.59
N VAL A 133 -7.53 -3.63 -18.57
CA VAL A 133 -7.97 -4.19 -17.28
C VAL A 133 -9.39 -3.70 -17.00
N TYR A 134 -10.21 -4.63 -16.54
CA TYR A 134 -11.62 -4.39 -16.23
C TYR A 134 -11.93 -4.87 -14.82
N VAL A 135 -12.75 -4.13 -14.09
CA VAL A 135 -13.40 -4.64 -12.88
C VAL A 135 -14.74 -5.22 -13.31
N VAL A 136 -14.94 -6.50 -13.04
CA VAL A 136 -16.13 -7.23 -13.47
C VAL A 136 -16.89 -7.79 -12.28
N ARG A 137 -18.22 -7.78 -12.38
CA ARG A 137 -19.10 -8.46 -11.45
C ARG A 137 -19.55 -9.77 -12.09
N ARG A 138 -19.26 -10.88 -11.42
CA ARG A 138 -19.74 -12.22 -11.80
C ARG A 138 -20.84 -12.66 -10.81
N ARG A 139 -21.97 -13.09 -11.32
CA ARG A 139 -23.05 -13.70 -10.55
C ARG A 139 -23.41 -15.03 -11.20
N LEU A 140 -23.64 -16.07 -10.38
CA LEU A 140 -24.06 -17.36 -10.89
C LEU A 140 -25.35 -17.24 -11.73
N GLY A 141 -25.37 -17.86 -12.90
CA GLY A 141 -26.53 -17.80 -13.84
C GLY A 141 -26.76 -16.45 -14.53
N ARG A 142 -25.83 -15.48 -14.45
CA ARG A 142 -25.95 -14.20 -15.15
C ARG A 142 -24.71 -13.89 -15.99
N PRO A 143 -24.82 -13.11 -17.08
CA PRO A 143 -23.68 -12.62 -17.84
C PRO A 143 -22.72 -11.82 -16.96
N THR A 144 -21.42 -11.89 -17.25
CA THR A 144 -20.41 -11.06 -16.62
C THR A 144 -20.63 -9.60 -16.97
N GLN A 145 -20.80 -8.74 -15.97
CA GLN A 145 -21.00 -7.31 -16.12
C GLN A 145 -19.69 -6.55 -15.88
N VAL A 146 -19.26 -5.72 -16.83
CA VAL A 146 -18.15 -4.78 -16.65
C VAL A 146 -18.64 -3.61 -15.80
N MET A 147 -18.05 -3.44 -14.62
CA MET A 147 -18.37 -2.37 -13.66
C MET A 147 -17.48 -1.14 -13.87
N TYR A 148 -16.26 -1.36 -14.29
CA TYR A 148 -15.28 -0.29 -14.53
C TYR A 148 -14.26 -0.74 -15.59
N THR A 149 -13.93 0.16 -16.49
CA THR A 149 -12.85 0.00 -17.46
C THR A 149 -11.71 0.90 -17.04
N ALA A 150 -10.53 0.30 -16.77
CA ALA A 150 -9.33 1.08 -16.44
C ALA A 150 -8.85 1.91 -17.65
N PRO A 151 -8.12 3.02 -17.44
CA PRO A 151 -7.54 3.80 -18.52
C PRO A 151 -6.75 2.94 -19.50
N ASP A 152 -6.66 3.36 -20.75
CA ASP A 152 -5.89 2.63 -21.76
C ASP A 152 -4.43 2.42 -21.30
N ALA A 153 -3.88 1.23 -21.55
CA ALA A 153 -2.53 0.84 -21.09
C ALA A 153 -1.46 1.85 -21.51
N LYS A 154 -1.56 2.38 -22.74
CA LYS A 154 -0.62 3.40 -23.27
C LYS A 154 -0.58 4.70 -22.46
N HIS A 155 -1.66 5.04 -21.74
CA HIS A 155 -1.76 6.27 -20.95
C HIS A 155 -1.27 6.09 -19.51
N VAL A 156 -1.16 4.84 -19.02
CA VAL A 156 -0.81 4.57 -17.61
C VAL A 156 0.51 5.20 -17.18
N PRO A 157 1.61 5.15 -17.97
CA PRO A 157 2.86 5.80 -17.56
C PRO A 157 2.72 7.31 -17.39
N ALA A 158 1.97 7.99 -18.24
CA ALA A 158 1.72 9.43 -18.14
C ALA A 158 0.89 9.75 -16.90
N LEU A 159 -0.17 9.00 -16.64
CA LEU A 159 -1.03 9.18 -15.46
C LEU A 159 -0.27 8.95 -14.16
N VAL A 160 0.64 7.98 -14.11
CA VAL A 160 1.49 7.75 -12.93
C VAL A 160 2.44 8.93 -12.73
N ARG A 161 3.08 9.44 -13.77
CA ARG A 161 3.95 10.63 -13.66
C ARG A 161 3.17 11.87 -13.19
N GLU A 162 1.95 12.07 -13.65
CA GLU A 162 1.08 13.14 -13.16
C GLU A 162 0.77 12.98 -11.66
N LEU A 163 0.44 11.77 -11.23
CA LEU A 163 0.20 11.45 -9.81
C LEU A 163 1.44 11.73 -8.96
N LEU A 164 2.62 11.24 -9.38
CA LEU A 164 3.88 11.45 -8.66
C LEU A 164 4.24 12.94 -8.57
N THR A 165 4.03 13.69 -9.65
CA THR A 165 4.23 15.15 -9.69
C THR A 165 3.28 15.85 -8.70
N TRP A 166 2.02 15.44 -8.67
CA TRP A 166 1.05 15.98 -7.73
C TRP A 166 1.45 15.69 -6.28
N VAL A 167 1.80 14.44 -5.94
CA VAL A 167 2.27 14.06 -4.59
C VAL A 167 3.48 14.92 -4.16
N THR A 168 4.46 15.11 -5.04
CA THR A 168 5.65 15.90 -4.73
C THR A 168 5.33 17.37 -4.49
N LYS A 169 4.48 17.97 -5.34
CA LYS A 169 4.07 19.37 -5.21
C LYS A 169 3.22 19.60 -3.96
N THR A 170 2.32 18.68 -3.64
CA THR A 170 1.42 18.82 -2.50
C THR A 170 2.12 18.55 -1.17
N LYS A 171 3.16 17.72 -1.16
CA LYS A 171 4.04 17.56 0.02
C LYS A 171 4.78 18.85 0.35
N ALA A 172 5.15 19.66 -0.65
CA ALA A 172 5.79 20.94 -0.48
C ALA A 172 4.80 22.06 -0.08
N ALA A 173 3.55 21.98 -0.55
CA ALA A 173 2.49 22.90 -0.16
C ALA A 173 1.78 22.30 1.06
N VAL A 174 1.93 22.94 2.23
CA VAL A 174 1.37 22.58 3.55
C VAL A 174 -0.02 21.91 3.48
N GLY A 175 -0.07 20.70 2.96
CA GLY A 175 -1.28 19.89 2.89
C GLY A 175 -1.35 18.91 4.06
N ASN A 176 -2.56 18.47 4.44
CA ASN A 176 -2.70 17.42 5.43
C ASN A 176 -2.22 16.07 4.81
N PRO A 177 -1.18 15.41 5.35
CA PRO A 177 -0.59 14.21 4.75
C PRO A 177 -1.52 12.98 4.73
N VAL A 178 -2.74 13.10 5.24
CA VAL A 178 -3.77 12.06 5.18
C VAL A 178 -4.73 12.30 4.02
N ILE A 179 -4.79 13.53 3.49
CA ILE A 179 -5.66 13.91 2.35
C ILE A 179 -4.85 14.04 1.06
N THR A 180 -3.55 14.26 1.17
CA THR A 180 -2.64 14.50 0.03
C THR A 180 -1.79 13.31 -0.30
#